data_a30f4e5eab8a79763343aa0cd1e42e57
#
_entry.id   a30f4e5eab8a79763343aa0cd1e42e57
#
_cell.length_a   1.000
_cell.length_b   1.000
_cell.length_c   1.000
_cell.angle_alpha   90.00
_cell.angle_beta   90.00
_cell.angle_gamma   90.00
#
_symmetry.space_group_name_H-M   'P 1'
#
loop_
_entity.id
_entity.type
_entity.pdbx_description
1 polymer ?
#
loop_
_entity_poly.entity_id
_entity_poly.type
_entity_poly.pdbx_seq_one_letter_code
_entity_poly.pdbx_strand_id
1 'polypeptide(L)'
;MAENRQELNRNLAQMLKGGVIMDVTTPEQARIAEAAGACAVMALERIPADIRAAGGVSRMSDPKMIKGIQEAVSIPVMAKCRIGHFAEAQILQAIEIDYIDESEALSPADNVYHIDKTQFDVPFVCGAKNLGEALRRIAEGATMIRTKGEPGTGDVVQAVTHMRMMQSEIRRLVSMSEDELYEAAKQLQAPYDLVKYVHENGKLPVVNFAAGGVATPADAALMMQLGAEGVFVGSGIFKSGNPAKRAQAIVKAVTNYNDPKMLAELSEDLGEAMVGINEQEIALLMAERGK
;
A
#
# COMPACT_ATOMS: atom_id res chain seq x y z
N MET A 1 15.07 15.47 -17.87
CA MET A 1 15.16 13.99 -17.71
C MET A 1 14.44 13.50 -16.45
N ALA A 2 14.61 14.14 -15.29
CA ALA A 2 13.93 13.73 -14.06
C ALA A 2 12.39 13.84 -14.11
N GLU A 3 11.85 14.92 -14.65
CA GLU A 3 10.38 15.10 -14.80
C GLU A 3 9.75 14.01 -15.67
N ASN A 4 10.40 13.66 -16.78
CA ASN A 4 9.92 12.59 -17.68
C ASN A 4 9.95 11.21 -16.98
N ARG A 5 10.93 10.97 -16.10
CA ARG A 5 11.01 9.72 -15.33
C ARG A 5 9.91 9.62 -14.28
N GLN A 6 9.64 10.70 -13.55
CA GLN A 6 8.55 10.73 -12.56
C GLN A 6 7.17 10.56 -13.20
N GLU A 7 6.96 11.13 -14.38
CA GLU A 7 5.73 10.92 -15.14
C GLU A 7 5.58 9.46 -15.57
N LEU A 8 6.64 8.83 -16.09
CA LEU A 8 6.64 7.41 -16.41
C LEU A 8 6.31 6.56 -15.19
N ASN A 9 6.94 6.83 -14.05
CA ASN A 9 6.70 6.10 -12.81
C ASN A 9 5.26 6.24 -12.31
N ARG A 10 4.64 7.43 -12.43
CA ARG A 10 3.21 7.62 -12.15
C ARG A 10 2.33 6.79 -13.09
N ASN A 11 2.66 6.77 -14.37
CA ASN A 11 1.92 5.99 -15.37
C ASN A 11 2.03 4.49 -15.11
N LEU A 12 3.20 3.99 -14.70
CA LEU A 12 3.38 2.59 -14.31
C LEU A 12 2.50 2.24 -13.09
N ALA A 13 2.45 3.10 -12.08
CA ALA A 13 1.58 2.92 -10.93
C ALA A 13 0.07 2.96 -11.30
N GLN A 14 -0.33 3.82 -12.24
CA GLN A 14 -1.71 3.87 -12.76
C GLN A 14 -2.16 2.55 -13.40
N MET A 15 -1.25 1.79 -13.99
CA MET A 15 -1.57 0.48 -14.59
C MET A 15 -2.03 -0.55 -13.55
N LEU A 16 -1.74 -0.36 -12.28
CA LEU A 16 -2.15 -1.24 -11.18
C LEU A 16 -3.56 -0.92 -10.65
N LYS A 17 -4.15 0.18 -11.06
CA LYS A 17 -5.46 0.66 -10.60
C LYS A 17 -6.54 -0.39 -10.82
N GLY A 18 -7.35 -0.63 -9.79
CA GLY A 18 -8.41 -1.65 -9.80
C GLY A 18 -7.89 -3.06 -9.49
N GLY A 19 -6.60 -3.20 -9.17
CA GLY A 19 -5.98 -4.49 -8.88
C GLY A 19 -5.76 -4.77 -7.39
N VAL A 20 -5.23 -5.96 -7.15
CA VAL A 20 -4.84 -6.46 -5.83
C VAL A 20 -3.35 -6.79 -5.85
N ILE A 21 -2.61 -6.25 -4.88
CA ILE A 21 -1.20 -6.54 -4.65
C ILE A 21 -1.12 -7.46 -3.44
N MET A 22 -0.46 -8.61 -3.58
CA MET A 22 -0.42 -9.64 -2.54
C MET A 22 0.99 -9.84 -2.00
N ASP A 23 1.13 -9.89 -0.68
CA ASP A 23 2.38 -10.24 -0.01
C ASP A 23 2.65 -11.74 -0.17
N VAL A 24 3.87 -12.07 -0.61
CA VAL A 24 4.31 -13.45 -0.84
C VAL A 24 5.71 -13.66 -0.25
N THR A 25 5.96 -14.86 0.29
CA THR A 25 7.23 -15.21 0.93
C THR A 25 8.00 -16.29 0.18
N THR A 26 7.37 -16.93 -0.82
CA THR A 26 7.97 -17.99 -1.62
C THR A 26 7.58 -17.87 -3.09
N PRO A 27 8.37 -18.44 -4.01
CA PRO A 27 7.99 -18.54 -5.41
C PRO A 27 6.63 -19.22 -5.63
N GLU A 28 6.30 -20.22 -4.83
CA GLU A 28 5.01 -20.94 -4.90
C GLU A 28 3.85 -20.01 -4.54
N GLN A 29 3.95 -19.24 -3.46
CA GLN A 29 2.94 -18.25 -3.09
C GLN A 29 2.78 -17.18 -4.18
N ALA A 30 3.88 -16.76 -4.81
CA ALA A 30 3.85 -15.81 -5.92
C ALA A 30 3.05 -16.35 -7.12
N ARG A 31 3.24 -17.62 -7.47
CA ARG A 31 2.46 -18.28 -8.54
C ARG A 31 0.98 -18.40 -8.19
N ILE A 32 0.65 -18.70 -6.93
CA ILE A 32 -0.75 -18.73 -6.45
C ILE A 32 -1.37 -17.33 -6.59
N ALA A 33 -0.67 -16.27 -6.20
CA ALA A 33 -1.13 -14.90 -6.33
C ALA A 33 -1.36 -14.51 -7.80
N GLU A 34 -0.41 -14.80 -8.68
CA GLU A 34 -0.53 -14.54 -10.12
C GLU A 34 -1.71 -15.30 -10.74
N ALA A 35 -1.85 -16.60 -10.43
CA ALA A 35 -2.96 -17.44 -10.89
C ALA A 35 -4.33 -16.93 -10.39
N ALA A 36 -4.39 -16.32 -9.24
CA ALA A 36 -5.58 -15.69 -8.67
C ALA A 36 -5.96 -14.37 -9.37
N GLY A 37 -5.06 -13.78 -10.16
CA GLY A 37 -5.28 -12.52 -10.86
C GLY A 37 -4.71 -11.29 -10.13
N ALA A 38 -3.76 -11.46 -9.22
CA ALA A 38 -3.04 -10.33 -8.62
C ALA A 38 -2.38 -9.48 -9.71
N CYS A 39 -2.40 -8.16 -9.55
CA CYS A 39 -1.75 -7.25 -10.51
C CYS A 39 -0.25 -7.08 -10.23
N ALA A 40 0.19 -7.39 -9.02
CA ALA A 40 1.58 -7.39 -8.57
C ALA A 40 1.71 -8.23 -7.30
N VAL A 41 2.92 -8.60 -6.93
CA VAL A 41 3.23 -9.21 -5.64
C VAL A 41 4.25 -8.38 -4.88
N MET A 42 4.17 -8.43 -3.55
CA MET A 42 5.15 -7.86 -2.63
C MET A 42 6.01 -9.00 -2.08
N ALA A 43 7.28 -9.01 -2.43
CA ALA A 43 8.23 -10.04 -1.98
C ALA A 43 8.75 -9.71 -0.58
N LEU A 44 8.53 -10.59 0.38
CA LEU A 44 8.91 -10.46 1.80
C LEU A 44 9.43 -11.79 2.33
N GLU A 45 10.46 -11.77 3.16
CA GLU A 45 10.85 -12.96 3.95
C GLU A 45 9.82 -13.27 5.03
N ARG A 46 9.20 -12.24 5.60
CA ARG A 46 8.15 -12.33 6.61
C ARG A 46 7.02 -11.37 6.29
N ILE A 47 5.80 -11.89 6.28
CA ILE A 47 4.60 -11.06 6.18
C ILE A 47 4.39 -10.25 7.47
N PRO A 48 3.63 -9.16 7.45
CA PRO A 48 3.48 -8.28 8.62
C PRO A 48 3.06 -8.98 9.92
N ALA A 49 2.21 -9.99 9.86
CA ALA A 49 1.83 -10.77 11.06
C ALA A 49 3.03 -11.47 11.70
N ASP A 50 3.91 -12.04 10.89
CA ASP A 50 5.13 -12.71 11.37
C ASP A 50 6.17 -11.70 11.88
N ILE A 51 6.24 -10.51 11.27
CA ILE A 51 7.06 -9.39 11.77
C ILE A 51 6.61 -8.98 13.17
N ARG A 52 5.31 -8.86 13.41
CA ARG A 52 4.77 -8.54 14.75
C ARG A 52 5.09 -9.62 15.76
N ALA A 53 4.91 -10.88 15.38
CA ALA A 53 5.15 -12.01 16.27
C ALA A 53 6.63 -12.18 16.65
N ALA A 54 7.54 -11.93 15.69
CA ALA A 54 8.98 -12.05 15.93
C ALA A 54 9.56 -10.91 16.76
N GLY A 55 8.99 -9.70 16.67
CA GLY A 55 9.53 -8.50 17.30
C GLY A 55 10.91 -8.09 16.77
N GLY A 56 11.59 -7.21 17.48
CA GLY A 56 12.94 -6.77 17.15
C GLY A 56 12.99 -5.84 15.93
N VAL A 57 14.18 -5.74 15.32
CA VAL A 57 14.42 -4.90 14.15
C VAL A 57 14.12 -5.66 12.87
N SER A 58 13.14 -5.18 12.13
CA SER A 58 12.74 -5.73 10.83
C SER A 58 13.41 -4.95 9.70
N ARG A 59 14.09 -5.66 8.79
CA ARG A 59 14.93 -5.09 7.72
C ARG A 59 14.45 -5.53 6.34
N MET A 60 15.04 -4.95 5.30
CA MET A 60 14.90 -5.42 3.90
C MET A 60 15.13 -6.93 3.80
N SER A 61 14.36 -7.60 2.97
CA SER A 61 14.50 -9.04 2.70
C SER A 61 15.75 -9.37 1.86
N ASP A 62 16.21 -10.60 1.94
CA ASP A 62 17.36 -11.10 1.18
C ASP A 62 17.13 -10.94 -0.34
N PRO A 63 18.05 -10.27 -1.07
CA PRO A 63 17.95 -10.12 -2.51
C PRO A 63 17.84 -11.45 -3.28
N LYS A 64 18.44 -12.52 -2.81
CA LYS A 64 18.35 -13.85 -3.44
C LYS A 64 16.92 -14.38 -3.39
N MET A 65 16.24 -14.20 -2.26
CA MET A 65 14.83 -14.59 -2.11
C MET A 65 13.95 -13.76 -3.05
N ILE A 66 14.17 -12.44 -3.12
CA ILE A 66 13.43 -11.54 -4.01
C ILE A 66 13.59 -11.95 -5.46
N LYS A 67 14.84 -12.22 -5.91
CA LYS A 67 15.12 -12.71 -7.28
C LYS A 67 14.39 -14.02 -7.59
N GLY A 68 14.33 -14.95 -6.64
CA GLY A 68 13.58 -16.20 -6.82
C GLY A 68 12.09 -15.97 -7.07
N ILE A 69 11.51 -14.93 -6.45
CA ILE A 69 10.12 -14.52 -6.71
C ILE A 69 10.01 -13.83 -8.08
N GLN A 70 10.95 -12.95 -8.44
CA GLN A 70 10.97 -12.31 -9.76
C GLN A 70 11.02 -13.34 -10.91
N GLU A 71 11.77 -14.41 -10.73
CA GLU A 71 11.88 -15.50 -11.72
C GLU A 71 10.61 -16.37 -11.80
N ALA A 72 9.78 -16.37 -10.76
CA ALA A 72 8.62 -17.24 -10.65
C ALA A 72 7.34 -16.69 -11.31
N VAL A 73 7.25 -15.39 -11.53
CA VAL A 73 6.05 -14.72 -12.03
C VAL A 73 6.34 -13.74 -13.16
N SER A 74 5.32 -13.43 -13.95
CA SER A 74 5.39 -12.44 -15.04
C SER A 74 4.82 -11.07 -14.64
N ILE A 75 4.08 -11.00 -13.54
CA ILE A 75 3.56 -9.75 -13.00
C ILE A 75 4.64 -8.98 -12.24
N PRO A 76 4.48 -7.64 -12.06
CA PRO A 76 5.44 -6.83 -11.32
C PRO A 76 5.71 -7.34 -9.90
N VAL A 77 6.96 -7.23 -9.46
CA VAL A 77 7.40 -7.57 -8.11
C VAL A 77 7.82 -6.32 -7.38
N MET A 78 7.23 -6.10 -6.20
CA MET A 78 7.58 -5.04 -5.27
C MET A 78 8.44 -5.59 -4.14
N ALA A 79 9.25 -4.75 -3.52
CA ALA A 79 9.95 -5.07 -2.27
C ALA A 79 9.95 -3.87 -1.34
N LYS A 80 10.14 -4.12 -0.04
CA LYS A 80 10.15 -3.08 0.99
C LYS A 80 11.56 -2.69 1.39
N CYS A 81 11.78 -1.39 1.58
CA CYS A 81 12.92 -0.85 2.31
C CYS A 81 12.45 -0.14 3.58
N ARG A 82 13.34 0.03 4.54
CA ARG A 82 13.06 0.78 5.76
C ARG A 82 12.94 2.28 5.47
N ILE A 83 12.09 2.97 6.21
CA ILE A 83 11.95 4.43 6.11
C ILE A 83 13.31 5.10 6.27
N GLY A 84 13.69 5.95 5.31
CA GLY A 84 14.95 6.70 5.29
C GLY A 84 16.18 5.89 4.88
N HIS A 85 16.05 4.58 4.64
CA HIS A 85 17.19 3.73 4.30
C HIS A 85 17.49 3.72 2.80
N PHE A 86 18.07 4.79 2.28
CA PHE A 86 18.36 4.92 0.86
C PHE A 86 19.33 3.84 0.31
N ALA A 87 20.22 3.29 1.16
CA ALA A 87 21.11 2.20 0.72
C ALA A 87 20.34 0.89 0.47
N GLU A 88 19.32 0.55 1.27
CA GLU A 88 18.42 -0.57 0.96
C GLU A 88 17.70 -0.34 -0.38
N ALA A 89 17.21 0.88 -0.63
CA ALA A 89 16.59 1.23 -1.90
C ALA A 89 17.55 1.10 -3.09
N GLN A 90 18.81 1.50 -2.93
CA GLN A 90 19.86 1.31 -3.95
C GLN A 90 20.09 -0.16 -4.26
N ILE A 91 20.11 -1.03 -3.25
CA ILE A 91 20.23 -2.48 -3.43
C ILE A 91 19.04 -3.03 -4.22
N LEU A 92 17.82 -2.64 -3.85
CA LEU A 92 16.60 -3.07 -4.55
C LEU A 92 16.56 -2.59 -6.00
N GLN A 93 16.95 -1.35 -6.27
CA GLN A 93 17.08 -0.86 -7.64
C GLN A 93 18.13 -1.65 -8.43
N ALA A 94 19.26 -2.02 -7.81
CA ALA A 94 20.33 -2.79 -8.45
C ALA A 94 19.92 -4.21 -8.85
N ILE A 95 18.92 -4.79 -8.20
CA ILE A 95 18.33 -6.08 -8.59
C ILE A 95 17.11 -5.93 -9.51
N GLU A 96 16.92 -4.74 -10.07
CA GLU A 96 15.86 -4.43 -11.04
C GLU A 96 14.45 -4.70 -10.50
N ILE A 97 14.19 -4.36 -9.23
CA ILE A 97 12.85 -4.43 -8.66
C ILE A 97 11.90 -3.46 -9.41
N ASP A 98 10.65 -3.86 -9.60
CA ASP A 98 9.68 -3.05 -10.34
C ASP A 98 9.16 -1.85 -9.54
N TYR A 99 8.97 -2.01 -8.23
CA TYR A 99 8.52 -0.97 -7.29
C TYR A 99 9.19 -1.15 -5.94
N ILE A 100 9.49 -0.05 -5.26
CA ILE A 100 9.98 -0.05 -3.88
C ILE A 100 8.90 0.54 -2.96
N ASP A 101 8.56 -0.16 -1.91
CA ASP A 101 7.73 0.35 -0.82
C ASP A 101 8.63 0.80 0.34
N GLU A 102 8.73 2.11 0.55
CA GLU A 102 9.37 2.69 1.74
C GLU A 102 8.38 2.55 2.90
N SER A 103 8.56 1.51 3.73
CA SER A 103 7.49 0.94 4.52
C SER A 103 7.67 1.09 6.03
N GLU A 104 6.62 1.56 6.66
CA GLU A 104 6.43 1.56 8.12
C GLU A 104 6.26 0.14 8.71
N ALA A 105 6.01 -0.88 7.91
CA ALA A 105 5.96 -2.28 8.37
C ALA A 105 7.33 -2.79 8.81
N LEU A 106 8.40 -2.24 8.24
CA LEU A 106 9.78 -2.46 8.68
C LEU A 106 10.16 -1.45 9.77
N SER A 107 11.23 -1.74 10.51
CA SER A 107 11.76 -0.80 11.51
C SER A 107 12.37 0.42 10.81
N PRO A 108 12.02 1.66 11.17
CA PRO A 108 12.63 2.83 10.56
C PRO A 108 14.15 2.86 10.73
N ALA A 109 14.86 3.32 9.70
CA ALA A 109 16.28 3.59 9.77
C ALA A 109 16.58 5.06 10.10
N ASP A 110 15.62 5.92 9.81
CA ASP A 110 15.67 7.35 10.11
C ASP A 110 14.34 7.79 10.72
N ASN A 111 14.41 8.55 11.83
CA ASN A 111 13.23 9.06 12.52
C ASN A 111 12.77 10.44 12.01
N VAL A 112 13.56 11.06 11.13
CA VAL A 112 13.32 12.43 10.65
C VAL A 112 13.12 12.47 9.16
N TYR A 113 14.00 11.82 8.38
CA TYR A 113 14.01 11.92 6.93
C TYR A 113 13.50 10.67 6.25
N HIS A 114 12.67 10.88 5.23
CA HIS A 114 12.35 9.88 4.23
C HIS A 114 13.37 9.93 3.09
N ILE A 115 13.37 8.89 2.26
CA ILE A 115 14.22 8.82 1.07
C ILE A 115 13.82 9.91 0.08
N ASP A 116 14.80 10.62 -0.49
CA ASP A 116 14.60 11.44 -1.69
C ASP A 116 14.44 10.51 -2.91
N LYS A 117 13.21 10.26 -3.29
CA LYS A 117 12.84 9.30 -4.35
C LYS A 117 13.11 9.84 -5.74
N THR A 118 13.39 11.15 -5.86
CA THR A 118 13.77 11.77 -7.14
C THR A 118 15.15 11.34 -7.61
N GLN A 119 15.95 10.75 -6.71
CA GLN A 119 17.29 10.21 -7.03
C GLN A 119 17.24 8.78 -7.58
N PHE A 120 16.06 8.18 -7.74
CA PHE A 120 15.88 6.81 -8.19
C PHE A 120 15.09 6.75 -9.50
N ASP A 121 15.40 5.73 -10.30
CA ASP A 121 14.63 5.45 -11.53
C ASP A 121 13.39 4.58 -11.27
N VAL A 122 13.40 3.79 -10.20
CA VAL A 122 12.30 2.92 -9.82
C VAL A 122 11.16 3.69 -9.13
N PRO A 123 9.87 3.35 -9.40
CA PRO A 123 8.75 3.97 -8.72
C PRO A 123 8.66 3.56 -7.24
N PHE A 124 8.27 4.50 -6.38
CA PHE A 124 8.10 4.30 -4.94
C PHE A 124 6.64 4.35 -4.52
N VAL A 125 6.31 3.43 -3.60
CA VAL A 125 5.06 3.39 -2.84
C VAL A 125 5.32 3.87 -1.41
N CYS A 126 4.44 4.70 -0.86
CA CYS A 126 4.48 5.13 0.53
C CYS A 126 3.12 5.05 1.19
N GLY A 127 3.12 4.77 2.50
CA GLY A 127 1.93 4.84 3.33
C GLY A 127 1.61 6.26 3.80
N ALA A 128 0.32 6.56 3.96
CA ALA A 128 -0.15 7.79 4.55
C ALA A 128 -1.43 7.57 5.36
N LYS A 129 -1.55 8.27 6.49
CA LYS A 129 -2.76 8.26 7.34
C LYS A 129 -3.76 9.36 6.96
N ASN A 130 -3.29 10.40 6.29
CA ASN A 130 -4.04 11.60 5.96
C ASN A 130 -3.44 12.29 4.73
N LEU A 131 -4.13 13.33 4.28
CA LEU A 131 -3.74 14.07 3.08
C LEU A 131 -2.38 14.76 3.22
N GLY A 132 -2.07 15.34 4.37
CA GLY A 132 -0.79 16.01 4.60
C GLY A 132 0.40 15.05 4.46
N GLU A 133 0.33 13.88 5.07
CA GLU A 133 1.35 12.82 4.89
C GLU A 133 1.48 12.41 3.42
N ALA A 134 0.35 12.16 2.75
CA ALA A 134 0.35 11.77 1.34
C ALA A 134 1.06 12.81 0.46
N LEU A 135 0.71 14.09 0.62
CA LEU A 135 1.29 15.16 -0.17
C LEU A 135 2.79 15.35 0.11
N ARG A 136 3.23 15.17 1.36
CA ARG A 136 4.67 15.17 1.67
C ARG A 136 5.42 14.03 0.99
N ARG A 137 4.88 12.82 1.00
CA ARG A 137 5.48 11.65 0.30
C ARG A 137 5.52 11.86 -1.20
N ILE A 138 4.47 12.44 -1.78
CA ILE A 138 4.42 12.78 -3.21
C ILE A 138 5.46 13.86 -3.55
N ALA A 139 5.62 14.87 -2.70
CA ALA A 139 6.66 15.90 -2.85
C ALA A 139 8.08 15.32 -2.87
N GLU A 140 8.32 14.24 -2.13
CA GLU A 140 9.59 13.51 -2.10
C GLU A 140 9.77 12.57 -3.30
N GLY A 141 8.77 12.45 -4.18
CA GLY A 141 8.81 11.63 -5.39
C GLY A 141 8.06 10.30 -5.32
N ALA A 142 7.24 10.04 -4.29
CA ALA A 142 6.36 8.87 -4.30
C ALA A 142 5.37 8.96 -5.47
N THR A 143 5.20 7.84 -6.18
CA THR A 143 4.29 7.74 -7.34
C THR A 143 3.08 6.88 -7.08
N MET A 144 2.96 6.34 -5.88
CA MET A 144 1.82 5.59 -5.38
C MET A 144 1.68 5.83 -3.88
N ILE A 145 0.45 6.04 -3.42
CA ILE A 145 0.11 6.14 -2.00
C ILE A 145 -0.78 4.95 -1.62
N ARG A 146 -0.64 4.48 -0.40
CA ARG A 146 -1.55 3.54 0.24
C ARG A 146 -1.90 4.01 1.65
N THR A 147 -3.01 3.54 2.19
CA THR A 147 -3.25 3.73 3.62
C THR A 147 -2.17 2.99 4.43
N LYS A 148 -1.77 3.52 5.56
CA LYS A 148 -0.90 2.79 6.48
C LYS A 148 -1.64 1.61 7.09
N GLY A 149 -2.86 1.82 7.60
CA GLY A 149 -3.58 0.80 8.33
C GLY A 149 -2.76 0.30 9.51
N GLU A 150 -3.04 -0.91 9.97
CA GLU A 150 -2.19 -1.66 10.88
C GLU A 150 -1.89 -3.04 10.26
N PRO A 151 -0.81 -3.17 9.47
CA PRO A 151 -0.48 -4.39 8.75
C PRO A 151 -0.31 -5.60 9.68
N GLY A 152 -0.76 -6.76 9.24
CA GLY A 152 -0.62 -8.02 9.95
C GLY A 152 -1.63 -8.24 11.07
N THR A 153 -2.60 -7.35 11.25
CA THR A 153 -3.65 -7.48 12.27
C THR A 153 -4.86 -8.25 11.78
N GLY A 154 -5.15 -8.21 10.48
CA GLY A 154 -6.42 -8.74 9.94
C GLY A 154 -7.64 -7.91 10.36
N ASP A 155 -7.42 -6.75 10.97
CA ASP A 155 -8.44 -5.79 11.35
C ASP A 155 -8.33 -4.54 10.46
N VAL A 156 -9.38 -4.27 9.70
CA VAL A 156 -9.39 -3.24 8.67
C VAL A 156 -9.69 -1.83 9.23
N VAL A 157 -10.01 -1.70 10.51
CA VAL A 157 -10.50 -0.46 11.12
C VAL A 157 -9.58 0.73 10.91
N GLN A 158 -8.27 0.56 11.03
CA GLN A 158 -7.30 1.64 10.82
C GLN A 158 -7.19 2.05 9.35
N ALA A 159 -7.22 1.09 8.43
CA ALA A 159 -7.24 1.39 6.99
C ALA A 159 -8.51 2.17 6.61
N VAL A 160 -9.67 1.80 7.16
CA VAL A 160 -10.93 2.53 7.00
C VAL A 160 -10.81 3.96 7.53
N THR A 161 -10.26 4.12 8.73
CA THR A 161 -10.05 5.43 9.34
C THR A 161 -9.18 6.32 8.47
N HIS A 162 -8.06 5.80 7.97
CA HIS A 162 -7.13 6.55 7.12
C HIS A 162 -7.75 6.91 5.77
N MET A 163 -8.48 5.98 5.13
CA MET A 163 -9.15 6.26 3.86
C MET A 163 -10.24 7.33 4.02
N ARG A 164 -11.06 7.22 5.07
CA ARG A 164 -12.09 8.23 5.37
C ARG A 164 -11.49 9.60 5.66
N MET A 165 -10.38 9.65 6.41
CA MET A 165 -9.65 10.89 6.67
C MET A 165 -9.17 11.52 5.36
N MET A 166 -8.49 10.75 4.52
CA MET A 166 -8.01 11.19 3.21
C MET A 166 -9.15 11.78 2.37
N GLN A 167 -10.24 11.05 2.21
CA GLN A 167 -11.37 11.48 1.39
C GLN A 167 -12.08 12.72 1.97
N SER A 168 -12.17 12.84 3.28
CA SER A 168 -12.77 14.01 3.91
C SER A 168 -11.92 15.28 3.74
N GLU A 169 -10.62 15.15 3.87
CA GLU A 169 -9.67 16.25 3.66
C GLU A 169 -9.62 16.70 2.20
N ILE A 170 -9.68 15.76 1.25
CA ILE A 170 -9.80 16.09 -0.18
C ILE A 170 -11.09 16.89 -0.44
N ARG A 171 -12.24 16.42 0.06
CA ARG A 171 -13.52 17.15 -0.09
C ARG A 171 -13.47 18.52 0.53
N ARG A 172 -12.82 18.67 1.69
CA ARG A 172 -12.63 19.97 2.33
C ARG A 172 -11.85 20.92 1.43
N LEU A 173 -10.71 20.49 0.85
CA LEU A 173 -9.94 21.33 -0.08
C LEU A 173 -10.77 21.76 -1.30
N VAL A 174 -11.52 20.83 -1.88
CA VAL A 174 -12.38 21.15 -3.05
C VAL A 174 -13.42 22.23 -2.73
N SER A 175 -13.89 22.29 -1.50
CA SER A 175 -14.91 23.26 -1.07
C SER A 175 -14.36 24.65 -0.68
N MET A 176 -13.04 24.81 -0.57
CA MET A 176 -12.39 26.07 -0.19
C MET A 176 -12.34 27.07 -1.35
N SER A 177 -12.22 28.36 -1.03
CA SER A 177 -11.81 29.37 -1.99
C SER A 177 -10.29 29.36 -2.19
N GLU A 178 -9.81 29.88 -3.32
CA GLU A 178 -8.37 29.83 -3.66
C GLU A 178 -7.48 30.53 -2.63
N ASP A 179 -7.92 31.60 -2.02
CA ASP A 179 -7.19 32.35 -1.00
C ASP A 179 -7.02 31.56 0.31
N GLU A 180 -7.93 30.63 0.60
CA GLU A 180 -7.84 29.74 1.78
C GLU A 180 -6.76 28.65 1.61
N LEU A 181 -6.33 28.36 0.38
CA LEU A 181 -5.38 27.27 0.12
C LEU A 181 -3.99 27.53 0.70
N TYR A 182 -3.58 28.79 0.89
CA TYR A 182 -2.32 29.10 1.57
C TYR A 182 -2.31 28.63 3.02
N GLU A 183 -3.40 28.89 3.74
CA GLU A 183 -3.53 28.40 5.13
C GLU A 183 -3.72 26.88 5.19
N ALA A 184 -4.48 26.31 4.25
CA ALA A 184 -4.63 24.86 4.13
C ALA A 184 -3.27 24.16 3.92
N ALA A 185 -2.41 24.69 3.04
CA ALA A 185 -1.06 24.16 2.81
C ALA A 185 -0.20 24.19 4.08
N LYS A 186 -0.27 25.29 4.84
CA LYS A 186 0.40 25.41 6.12
C LYS A 186 -0.09 24.40 7.16
N GLN A 187 -1.42 24.24 7.29
CA GLN A 187 -2.03 23.28 8.22
C GLN A 187 -1.69 21.83 7.85
N LEU A 188 -1.71 21.49 6.57
CA LEU A 188 -1.36 20.17 6.04
C LEU A 188 0.16 19.92 6.05
N GLN A 189 0.97 20.97 6.26
CA GLN A 189 2.44 20.92 6.14
C GLN A 189 2.87 20.32 4.78
N ALA A 190 2.22 20.77 3.72
CA ALA A 190 2.40 20.26 2.36
C ALA A 190 2.67 21.40 1.38
N PRO A 191 3.36 21.13 0.25
CA PRO A 191 3.60 22.13 -0.77
C PRO A 191 2.30 22.70 -1.34
N TYR A 192 2.27 24.03 -1.50
CA TYR A 192 1.11 24.74 -2.02
C TYR A 192 0.62 24.20 -3.37
N ASP A 193 1.55 23.92 -4.30
CA ASP A 193 1.19 23.45 -5.64
C ASP A 193 0.46 22.09 -5.61
N LEU A 194 0.82 21.20 -4.68
CA LEU A 194 0.11 19.93 -4.50
C LEU A 194 -1.25 20.12 -3.85
N VAL A 195 -1.38 21.03 -2.89
CA VAL A 195 -2.67 21.39 -2.29
C VAL A 195 -3.60 21.99 -3.35
N LYS A 196 -3.09 22.89 -4.18
CA LYS A 196 -3.83 23.47 -5.30
C LYS A 196 -4.26 22.39 -6.31
N TYR A 197 -3.37 21.46 -6.64
CA TYR A 197 -3.73 20.34 -7.53
C TYR A 197 -4.92 19.55 -7.00
N VAL A 198 -4.92 19.21 -5.71
CA VAL A 198 -6.03 18.46 -5.07
C VAL A 198 -7.31 19.27 -5.07
N HIS A 199 -7.23 20.57 -4.77
CA HIS A 199 -8.38 21.48 -4.84
C HIS A 199 -9.01 21.49 -6.23
N GLU A 200 -8.21 21.62 -7.29
CA GLU A 200 -8.68 21.71 -8.68
C GLU A 200 -9.19 20.37 -9.24
N ASN A 201 -8.59 19.25 -8.83
CA ASN A 201 -8.85 17.95 -9.42
C ASN A 201 -9.67 17.00 -8.53
N GLY A 202 -9.86 17.31 -7.26
CA GLY A 202 -10.62 16.48 -6.32
C GLY A 202 -10.02 15.10 -6.03
N LYS A 203 -8.71 14.92 -6.28
CA LYS A 203 -7.97 13.68 -6.11
C LYS A 203 -6.48 13.92 -5.94
N LEU A 204 -5.76 12.91 -5.46
CA LEU A 204 -4.29 12.91 -5.47
C LEU A 204 -3.75 12.87 -6.91
N PRO A 205 -2.53 13.41 -7.17
CA PRO A 205 -1.87 13.28 -8.48
C PRO A 205 -1.31 11.87 -8.75
N VAL A 206 -1.45 10.94 -7.81
CA VAL A 206 -1.01 9.54 -7.89
C VAL A 206 -2.14 8.63 -7.43
N VAL A 207 -2.06 7.33 -7.76
CA VAL A 207 -3.03 6.34 -7.28
C VAL A 207 -2.96 6.18 -5.76
N ASN A 208 -4.12 5.93 -5.13
CA ASN A 208 -4.25 5.72 -3.70
C ASN A 208 -4.92 4.36 -3.43
N PHE A 209 -4.15 3.42 -2.90
CA PHE A 209 -4.61 2.09 -2.54
C PHE A 209 -4.96 1.98 -1.05
N ALA A 210 -5.76 0.98 -0.71
CA ALA A 210 -5.98 0.58 0.67
C ALA A 210 -4.97 -0.50 1.07
N ALA A 211 -4.45 -0.39 2.28
CA ALA A 211 -3.56 -1.38 2.88
C ALA A 211 -3.75 -1.43 4.40
N GLY A 212 -3.42 -2.56 4.99
CA GLY A 212 -3.42 -2.77 6.43
C GLY A 212 -4.71 -3.39 6.95
N GLY A 213 -4.70 -4.70 7.17
CA GLY A 213 -5.78 -5.43 7.84
C GLY A 213 -6.87 -6.03 6.93
N VAL A 214 -6.76 -5.91 5.61
CA VAL A 214 -7.70 -6.56 4.68
C VAL A 214 -7.55 -8.07 4.75
N ALA A 215 -8.62 -8.78 5.10
CA ALA A 215 -8.61 -10.23 5.28
C ALA A 215 -9.73 -10.97 4.54
N THR A 216 -10.75 -10.26 4.06
CA THR A 216 -11.93 -10.84 3.43
C THR A 216 -12.32 -10.10 2.14
N PRO A 217 -13.11 -10.73 1.25
CA PRO A 217 -13.70 -10.03 0.11
C PRO A 217 -14.55 -8.82 0.51
N ALA A 218 -15.26 -8.90 1.63
CA ALA A 218 -16.05 -7.80 2.16
C ALA A 218 -15.18 -6.61 2.60
N ASP A 219 -14.03 -6.85 3.23
CA ASP A 219 -13.08 -5.79 3.59
C ASP A 219 -12.55 -5.08 2.34
N ALA A 220 -12.18 -5.84 1.31
CA ALA A 220 -11.69 -5.29 0.05
C ALA A 220 -12.77 -4.44 -0.64
N ALA A 221 -14.00 -4.93 -0.72
CA ALA A 221 -15.13 -4.19 -1.27
C ALA A 221 -15.43 -2.90 -0.48
N LEU A 222 -15.38 -2.96 0.84
CA LEU A 222 -15.54 -1.78 1.70
C LEU A 222 -14.50 -0.71 1.37
N MET A 223 -13.24 -1.08 1.26
CA MET A 223 -12.18 -0.13 0.95
C MET A 223 -12.36 0.51 -0.43
N MET A 224 -12.77 -0.27 -1.44
CA MET A 224 -13.07 0.23 -2.78
C MET A 224 -14.25 1.20 -2.77
N GLN A 225 -15.33 0.89 -2.04
CA GLN A 225 -16.50 1.78 -1.89
C GLN A 225 -16.15 3.08 -1.15
N LEU A 226 -15.15 3.05 -0.27
CA LEU A 226 -14.66 4.24 0.43
C LEU A 226 -13.73 5.11 -0.42
N GLY A 227 -13.39 4.67 -1.65
CA GLY A 227 -12.61 5.46 -2.59
C GLY A 227 -11.18 4.97 -2.84
N ALA A 228 -10.81 3.78 -2.35
CA ALA A 228 -9.55 3.16 -2.73
C ALA A 228 -9.54 2.82 -4.23
N GLU A 229 -8.38 2.92 -4.84
CA GLU A 229 -8.17 2.60 -6.26
C GLU A 229 -7.57 1.22 -6.50
N GLY A 230 -7.49 0.43 -5.47
CA GLY A 230 -7.00 -0.94 -5.39
C GLY A 230 -6.68 -1.29 -3.95
N VAL A 231 -6.25 -2.54 -3.70
CA VAL A 231 -5.92 -3.00 -2.36
C VAL A 231 -4.61 -3.77 -2.31
N PHE A 232 -3.89 -3.60 -1.19
CA PHE A 232 -2.84 -4.50 -0.76
C PHE A 232 -3.41 -5.50 0.23
N VAL A 233 -3.09 -6.76 0.07
CA VAL A 233 -3.43 -7.81 1.03
C VAL A 233 -2.15 -8.49 1.49
N GLY A 234 -1.82 -8.30 2.75
CA GLY A 234 -0.64 -8.88 3.38
C GLY A 234 -0.92 -10.28 3.93
N SER A 235 -1.04 -10.37 5.25
CA SER A 235 -1.23 -11.65 5.94
C SER A 235 -2.59 -12.32 5.65
N GLY A 236 -3.57 -11.59 5.15
CA GLY A 236 -4.95 -12.05 4.97
C GLY A 236 -5.11 -13.21 3.97
N ILE A 237 -4.20 -13.39 3.02
CA ILE A 237 -4.26 -14.49 2.06
C ILE A 237 -3.64 -15.77 2.66
N PHE A 238 -2.33 -15.77 2.91
CA PHE A 238 -1.59 -16.99 3.26
C PHE A 238 -1.70 -17.40 4.72
N LYS A 239 -2.30 -16.59 5.59
CA LYS A 239 -2.71 -16.96 6.95
C LYS A 239 -4.16 -17.46 7.03
N SER A 240 -4.84 -17.64 5.91
CA SER A 240 -6.21 -18.17 5.83
C SER A 240 -6.26 -19.66 5.56
N GLY A 241 -7.43 -20.27 5.76
CA GLY A 241 -7.63 -21.72 5.59
C GLY A 241 -7.57 -22.20 4.14
N ASN A 242 -7.86 -21.33 3.16
CA ASN A 242 -7.79 -21.64 1.72
C ASN A 242 -7.23 -20.44 0.94
N PRO A 243 -5.90 -20.26 0.91
CA PRO A 243 -5.28 -19.09 0.29
C PRO A 243 -5.62 -18.88 -1.18
N ALA A 244 -5.59 -19.92 -2.00
CA ALA A 244 -5.85 -19.82 -3.44
C ALA A 244 -7.29 -19.34 -3.73
N LYS A 245 -8.29 -19.92 -3.08
CA LYS A 245 -9.69 -19.53 -3.23
C LYS A 245 -9.93 -18.12 -2.69
N ARG A 246 -9.36 -17.78 -1.54
CA ARG A 246 -9.49 -16.45 -0.94
C ARG A 246 -8.85 -15.38 -1.80
N ALA A 247 -7.67 -15.63 -2.36
CA ALA A 247 -7.00 -14.70 -3.27
C ALA A 247 -7.88 -14.40 -4.49
N GLN A 248 -8.43 -15.42 -5.14
CA GLN A 248 -9.36 -15.25 -6.27
C GLN A 248 -10.61 -14.46 -5.89
N ALA A 249 -11.19 -14.76 -4.72
CA ALA A 249 -12.39 -14.09 -4.24
C ALA A 249 -12.14 -12.61 -3.97
N ILE A 250 -10.99 -12.26 -3.37
CA ILE A 250 -10.61 -10.85 -3.11
C ILE A 250 -10.36 -10.11 -4.43
N VAL A 251 -9.67 -10.70 -5.40
CA VAL A 251 -9.47 -10.08 -6.73
C VAL A 251 -10.80 -9.75 -7.39
N LYS A 252 -11.73 -10.70 -7.41
CA LYS A 252 -13.06 -10.52 -7.99
C LYS A 252 -13.89 -9.49 -7.21
N ALA A 253 -13.78 -9.47 -5.88
CA ALA A 253 -14.45 -8.48 -5.02
C ALA A 253 -13.99 -7.06 -5.31
N VAL A 254 -12.71 -6.85 -5.55
CA VAL A 254 -12.16 -5.54 -5.94
C VAL A 254 -12.71 -5.08 -7.28
N THR A 255 -12.86 -5.96 -8.25
CA THR A 255 -13.45 -5.64 -9.55
C THR A 255 -14.97 -5.39 -9.46
N ASN A 256 -15.66 -6.12 -8.58
CA ASN A 256 -17.14 -6.14 -8.49
C ASN A 256 -17.63 -5.56 -7.15
N TYR A 257 -16.93 -4.60 -6.59
CA TYR A 257 -17.18 -4.10 -5.23
C TYR A 257 -18.56 -3.46 -5.01
N ASN A 258 -19.26 -3.11 -6.08
CA ASN A 258 -20.63 -2.55 -6.02
C ASN A 258 -21.74 -3.59 -6.32
N ASP A 259 -21.40 -4.88 -6.44
CA ASP A 259 -22.37 -5.94 -6.68
C ASP A 259 -22.56 -6.82 -5.43
N PRO A 260 -23.57 -6.54 -4.57
CA PRO A 260 -23.78 -7.30 -3.34
C PRO A 260 -24.09 -8.78 -3.55
N LYS A 261 -24.69 -9.14 -4.68
CA LYS A 261 -25.01 -10.55 -5.00
C LYS A 261 -23.72 -11.32 -5.29
N MET A 262 -22.86 -10.77 -6.15
CA MET A 262 -21.56 -11.36 -6.42
C MET A 262 -20.69 -11.40 -5.16
N LEU A 263 -20.69 -10.36 -4.34
CA LEU A 263 -19.95 -10.35 -3.08
C LEU A 263 -20.44 -11.44 -2.11
N ALA A 264 -21.73 -11.72 -2.07
CA ALA A 264 -22.28 -12.82 -1.29
C ALA A 264 -21.73 -14.18 -1.77
N GLU A 265 -21.80 -14.45 -3.06
CA GLU A 265 -21.26 -15.67 -3.68
C GLU A 265 -19.75 -15.82 -3.45
N LEU A 266 -18.98 -14.74 -3.61
CA LEU A 266 -17.54 -14.73 -3.40
C LEU A 266 -17.12 -14.93 -1.93
N SER A 267 -18.03 -14.73 -0.99
CA SER A 267 -17.79 -14.88 0.44
C SER A 267 -18.06 -16.30 0.96
N GLU A 268 -18.61 -17.19 0.11
CA GLU A 268 -18.99 -18.55 0.49
C GLU A 268 -17.79 -19.51 0.49
N ASP A 269 -17.73 -20.39 1.48
CA ASP A 269 -16.80 -21.53 1.55
C ASP A 269 -15.33 -21.17 1.35
N LEU A 270 -14.88 -20.06 1.89
CA LEU A 270 -13.48 -19.60 1.81
C LEU A 270 -12.53 -20.25 2.82
N GLY A 271 -13.05 -21.09 3.71
CA GLY A 271 -12.33 -21.56 4.88
C GLY A 271 -12.19 -20.44 5.94
N GLU A 272 -11.42 -20.70 6.97
CA GLU A 272 -11.21 -19.72 8.04
C GLU A 272 -10.41 -18.52 7.53
N ALA A 273 -10.88 -17.32 7.87
CA ALA A 273 -10.10 -16.11 7.73
C ALA A 273 -8.93 -16.13 8.74
N MET A 274 -7.89 -15.32 8.51
CA MET A 274 -6.86 -15.16 9.53
C MET A 274 -7.49 -14.65 10.83
N VAL A 275 -7.06 -15.21 11.96
CA VAL A 275 -7.58 -14.82 13.29
C VAL A 275 -7.26 -13.36 13.60
N GLY A 276 -6.04 -12.95 13.32
CA GLY A 276 -5.62 -11.56 13.48
C GLY A 276 -5.47 -11.09 14.93
N ILE A 277 -5.41 -9.78 15.08
CA ILE A 277 -5.27 -9.08 16.37
C ILE A 277 -6.24 -7.91 16.36
N ASN A 278 -7.13 -7.82 17.35
CA ASN A 278 -8.04 -6.70 17.48
C ASN A 278 -7.27 -5.39 17.74
N GLU A 279 -7.78 -4.28 17.27
CA GLU A 279 -7.16 -2.96 17.44
C GLU A 279 -6.77 -2.66 18.89
N GLN A 280 -7.60 -3.02 19.85
CA GLN A 280 -7.36 -2.74 21.26
C GLN A 280 -6.23 -3.59 21.86
N GLU A 281 -5.82 -4.65 21.18
CA GLU A 281 -4.76 -5.57 21.60
C GLU A 281 -3.41 -5.27 20.93
N ILE A 282 -3.36 -4.25 20.06
CA ILE A 282 -2.15 -3.90 19.30
C ILE A 282 -1.10 -3.29 20.23
N ALA A 283 0.02 -3.98 20.39
CA ALA A 283 1.16 -3.49 21.16
C ALA A 283 2.09 -2.55 20.36
N LEU A 284 2.19 -2.77 19.05
CA LEU A 284 3.05 -2.01 18.13
C LEU A 284 2.22 -1.31 17.07
N LEU A 285 2.15 0.01 17.14
CA LEU A 285 1.49 0.86 16.15
C LEU A 285 2.46 1.20 15.01
N MET A 286 2.40 0.42 13.92
CA MET A 286 3.24 0.64 12.74
C MET A 286 2.86 1.93 12.01
N ALA A 287 1.58 2.32 12.01
CA ALA A 287 1.09 3.54 11.37
C ALA A 287 1.71 4.83 11.96
N GLU A 288 2.23 4.78 13.17
CA GLU A 288 2.87 5.91 13.83
C GLU A 288 4.33 6.15 13.36
N ARG A 289 4.89 5.22 12.61
CA ARG A 289 6.23 5.36 12.05
C ARG A 289 6.23 6.29 10.83
N GLY A 290 7.29 7.07 10.68
CA GLY A 290 7.48 7.95 9.52
C GLY A 290 6.38 9.01 9.38
N LYS A 291 6.17 9.81 10.41
CA LYS A 291 5.19 10.92 10.40
C LYS A 291 5.62 12.06 9.51
#